data_51e4567b240f8be33d8d678229d29790
#
_entry.id   51e4567b240f8be33d8d678229d29790
#
_cell.length_a   1.000
_cell.length_b   1.000
_cell.length_c   1.000
_cell.angle_alpha   90.00
_cell.angle_beta   90.00
_cell.angle_gamma   90.00
#
_symmetry.space_group_name_H-M   'P 1'
#
loop_
_entity.id
_entity.type
_entity.pdbx_description
1 polymer ?
#
loop_
_entity_poly.entity_id
_entity_poly.type
_entity_poly.pdbx_seq_one_letter_code
_entity_poly.pdbx_strand_id
1 'polypeptide(L)'
;ILSCIYFIYTYLENEREELNKTRNLFINAMAHEMKTPNAVILNSTEMLIENVNPEKQRKYLRMIEDESKHMNNLLNQMLIYTRTTKSYQLHKQNYNLSPMIEEVLKHYDLESKIITIDIDPKINISCDQQLMMIVFDNLINNAFKYANKKINIVYKQEKIIISNDGSKIENKDINHIFEPLYKADVSRNDTNSTGMGLAIVRNILDLHNYTCKVVQDEEVHFIIEMNK
;
A
#
# COMPACT_ATOMS: atom_id res chain seq x y z
N ILE A 1 -18.96 24.69 -32.85
CA ILE A 1 -17.74 23.93 -33.06
C ILE A 1 -16.58 24.57 -32.27
N LEU A 2 -16.24 25.86 -32.47
CA LEU A 2 -15.16 26.56 -31.75
C LEU A 2 -15.35 26.55 -30.21
N SER A 3 -16.58 26.74 -29.74
CA SER A 3 -16.91 26.67 -28.29
C SER A 3 -16.69 25.26 -27.71
N CYS A 4 -17.01 24.20 -28.43
CA CYS A 4 -16.73 22.83 -27.98
C CYS A 4 -15.22 22.52 -27.96
N ILE A 5 -14.47 23.01 -28.94
CA ILE A 5 -13.02 22.85 -28.97
C ILE A 5 -12.37 23.58 -27.80
N TYR A 6 -12.79 24.81 -27.52
CA TYR A 6 -12.30 25.59 -26.37
C TYR A 6 -12.63 24.90 -25.05
N PHE A 7 -13.84 24.35 -24.88
CA PHE A 7 -14.24 23.61 -23.69
C PHE A 7 -13.40 22.34 -23.49
N ILE A 8 -13.19 21.57 -24.57
CA ILE A 8 -12.33 20.37 -24.51
C ILE A 8 -10.88 20.76 -24.16
N TYR A 9 -10.37 21.84 -24.76
CA TYR A 9 -9.01 22.31 -24.49
C TYR A 9 -8.84 22.72 -23.01
N THR A 10 -9.74 23.54 -22.47
CA THR A 10 -9.71 23.96 -21.06
C THR A 10 -9.88 22.77 -20.11
N TYR A 11 -10.73 21.80 -20.45
CA TYR A 11 -10.90 20.58 -19.66
C TYR A 11 -9.60 19.74 -19.60
N LEU A 12 -8.97 19.53 -20.75
CA LEU A 12 -7.70 18.79 -20.83
C LEU A 12 -6.56 19.53 -20.13
N GLU A 13 -6.52 20.84 -20.21
CA GLU A 13 -5.50 21.65 -19.55
C GLU A 13 -5.65 21.60 -18.02
N ASN A 14 -6.87 21.71 -17.51
CA ASN A 14 -7.16 21.56 -16.08
C ASN A 14 -6.81 20.15 -15.56
N GLU A 15 -7.17 19.09 -16.32
CA GLU A 15 -6.81 17.70 -15.95
C GLU A 15 -5.28 17.50 -15.92
N ARG A 16 -4.56 18.11 -16.85
CA ARG A 16 -3.10 18.09 -16.90
C ARG A 16 -2.47 18.84 -15.73
N GLU A 17 -3.01 19.99 -15.36
CA GLU A 17 -2.53 20.76 -14.20
C GLU A 17 -2.76 20.02 -12.89
N GLU A 18 -3.91 19.40 -12.70
CA GLU A 18 -4.19 18.57 -11.50
C GLU A 18 -3.26 17.36 -11.41
N LEU A 19 -3.01 16.69 -12.54
CA LEU A 19 -2.05 15.58 -12.63
C LEU A 19 -0.63 16.04 -12.24
N ASN A 20 -0.19 17.18 -12.78
CA ASN A 20 1.13 17.73 -12.46
C ASN A 20 1.23 18.16 -11.00
N LYS A 21 0.18 18.75 -10.44
CA LYS A 21 0.13 19.14 -9.03
C LYS A 21 0.23 17.91 -8.11
N THR A 22 -0.55 16.89 -8.39
CA THR A 22 -0.52 15.62 -7.64
C THR A 22 0.85 14.96 -7.72
N ARG A 23 1.44 14.92 -8.93
CA ARG A 23 2.80 14.39 -9.13
C ARG A 23 3.86 15.17 -8.35
N ASN A 24 3.79 16.51 -8.33
CA ASN A 24 4.75 17.34 -7.60
C ASN A 24 4.59 17.17 -6.09
N LEU A 25 3.36 17.09 -5.58
CA LEU A 25 3.09 16.80 -4.17
C LEU A 25 3.68 15.44 -3.77
N PHE A 26 3.48 14.42 -4.62
CA PHE A 26 4.04 13.10 -4.43
C PHE A 26 5.58 13.12 -4.37
N ILE A 27 6.25 13.78 -5.35
CA ILE A 27 7.72 13.87 -5.39
C ILE A 27 8.26 14.58 -4.14
N ASN A 28 7.65 15.70 -3.74
CA ASN A 28 8.07 16.46 -2.57
C ASN A 28 7.91 15.65 -1.27
N ALA A 29 6.80 14.95 -1.13
CA ALA A 29 6.53 14.13 0.03
C ALA A 29 7.50 12.93 0.09
N MET A 30 7.79 12.27 -1.04
CA MET A 30 8.80 11.21 -1.14
C MET A 30 10.20 11.71 -0.77
N ALA A 31 10.59 12.89 -1.27
CA ALA A 31 11.87 13.49 -0.90
C ALA A 31 11.96 13.74 0.61
N HIS A 32 10.87 14.15 1.25
CA HIS A 32 10.79 14.34 2.70
C HIS A 32 10.91 13.00 3.46
N GLU A 33 10.16 11.97 3.04
CA GLU A 33 10.23 10.63 3.65
C GLU A 33 11.60 9.97 3.49
N MET A 34 12.36 10.29 2.43
CA MET A 34 13.73 9.80 2.23
C MET A 34 14.78 10.59 3.02
N LYS A 35 14.50 11.84 3.35
CA LYS A 35 15.44 12.69 4.10
C LYS A 35 15.67 12.19 5.53
N THR A 36 14.64 11.71 6.18
CA THR A 36 14.68 11.23 7.57
C THR A 36 15.59 10.01 7.73
N PRO A 37 15.38 8.88 7.02
CA PRO A 37 16.27 7.72 7.10
C PRO A 37 17.71 8.05 6.69
N ASN A 38 17.89 8.90 5.67
CA ASN A 38 19.23 9.32 5.25
C ASN A 38 19.95 10.09 6.35
N ALA A 39 19.27 10.96 7.10
CA ALA A 39 19.87 11.67 8.25
C ALA A 39 20.27 10.69 9.37
N VAL A 40 19.46 9.65 9.65
CA VAL A 40 19.80 8.63 10.65
C VAL A 40 21.01 7.82 10.21
N ILE A 41 21.11 7.44 8.94
CA ILE A 41 22.27 6.74 8.37
C ILE A 41 23.52 7.61 8.53
N LEU A 42 23.45 8.89 8.14
CA LEU A 42 24.58 9.80 8.20
C LEU A 42 25.06 9.98 9.65
N ASN A 43 24.16 10.32 10.58
CA ASN A 43 24.51 10.48 12.00
C ASN A 43 25.09 9.19 12.60
N SER A 44 24.53 8.03 12.26
CA SER A 44 25.05 6.74 12.75
C SER A 44 26.45 6.46 12.21
N THR A 45 26.72 6.86 10.96
CA THR A 45 28.04 6.70 10.33
C THR A 45 29.07 7.64 10.98
N GLU A 46 28.71 8.91 11.27
CA GLU A 46 29.58 9.88 11.97
C GLU A 46 29.95 9.34 13.36
N MET A 47 28.98 8.82 14.11
CA MET A 47 29.25 8.21 15.42
C MET A 47 30.18 6.99 15.34
N LEU A 48 30.12 6.20 14.27
CA LEU A 48 31.05 5.09 14.07
C LEU A 48 32.46 5.54 13.75
N ILE A 49 32.61 6.64 13.00
CA ILE A 49 33.92 7.25 12.67
C ILE A 49 34.61 7.80 13.94
N GLU A 50 33.83 8.33 14.87
CA GLU A 50 34.32 8.88 16.15
C GLU A 50 34.77 7.80 17.17
N ASN A 51 34.93 6.56 16.78
CA ASN A 51 35.43 5.44 17.60
C ASN A 51 34.65 5.17 18.90
N VAL A 52 33.35 5.03 18.79
CA VAL A 52 32.49 4.63 19.91
C VAL A 52 32.75 3.19 20.38
N ASN A 53 32.42 2.95 21.65
CA ASN A 53 32.47 1.65 22.31
C ASN A 53 31.80 0.52 21.47
N PRO A 54 32.33 -0.75 21.48
CA PRO A 54 31.87 -1.86 20.66
C PRO A 54 30.35 -2.18 20.75
N GLU A 55 29.73 -1.99 21.93
CA GLU A 55 28.29 -2.18 22.09
C GLU A 55 27.49 -1.14 21.30
N LYS A 56 27.95 0.11 21.30
CA LYS A 56 27.36 1.19 20.53
C LYS A 56 27.59 1.01 19.02
N GLN A 57 28.74 0.44 18.61
CA GLN A 57 29.00 0.13 17.21
C GLN A 57 27.92 -0.81 16.63
N ARG A 58 27.59 -1.90 17.32
CA ARG A 58 26.52 -2.83 16.87
C ARG A 58 25.18 -2.14 16.74
N LYS A 59 24.85 -1.24 17.66
CA LYS A 59 23.61 -0.46 17.59
C LYS A 59 23.57 0.41 16.34
N TYR A 60 24.62 1.19 16.07
CA TYR A 60 24.65 2.07 14.91
C TYR A 60 24.66 1.30 13.59
N LEU A 61 25.38 0.18 13.50
CA LEU A 61 25.35 -0.68 12.32
C LEU A 61 23.94 -1.23 12.04
N ARG A 62 23.20 -1.64 13.08
CA ARG A 62 21.79 -2.05 12.92
C ARG A 62 20.89 -0.92 12.46
N MET A 63 21.06 0.28 13.05
CA MET A 63 20.29 1.46 12.61
C MET A 63 20.52 1.76 11.13
N ILE A 64 21.78 1.70 10.65
CA ILE A 64 22.12 1.90 9.23
C ILE A 64 21.46 0.81 8.36
N GLU A 65 21.52 -0.45 8.80
CA GLU A 65 20.93 -1.57 8.07
C GLU A 65 19.39 -1.42 7.96
N ASP A 66 18.73 -1.11 9.08
CA ASP A 66 17.28 -0.96 9.13
C ASP A 66 16.80 0.21 8.27
N GLU A 67 17.45 1.37 8.38
CA GLU A 67 17.09 2.54 7.55
C GLU A 67 17.41 2.33 6.06
N SER A 68 18.47 1.61 5.74
CA SER A 68 18.78 1.25 4.35
C SER A 68 17.73 0.32 3.76
N LYS A 69 17.24 -0.66 4.53
CA LYS A 69 16.11 -1.53 4.14
C LYS A 69 14.82 -0.72 3.97
N HIS A 70 14.56 0.21 4.88
CA HIS A 70 13.39 1.10 4.79
C HIS A 70 13.44 1.96 3.51
N MET A 71 14.58 2.59 3.20
CA MET A 71 14.76 3.36 1.97
C MET A 71 14.57 2.50 0.71
N ASN A 72 15.11 1.29 0.70
CA ASN A 72 14.92 0.37 -0.44
C ASN A 72 13.43 0.00 -0.63
N ASN A 73 12.69 -0.21 0.45
CA ASN A 73 11.25 -0.45 0.40
C ASN A 73 10.49 0.76 -0.15
N LEU A 74 10.80 1.98 0.31
CA LEU A 74 10.23 3.23 -0.23
C LEU A 74 10.47 3.36 -1.74
N LEU A 75 11.70 3.11 -2.21
CA LEU A 75 12.05 3.14 -3.63
C LEU A 75 11.25 2.12 -4.46
N ASN A 76 11.12 0.89 -3.97
CA ASN A 76 10.34 -0.15 -4.64
C ASN A 76 8.86 0.22 -4.74
N GLN A 77 8.28 0.75 -3.67
CA GLN A 77 6.89 1.21 -3.68
C GLN A 77 6.69 2.40 -4.63
N MET A 78 7.63 3.34 -4.69
CA MET A 78 7.62 4.43 -5.66
C MET A 78 7.66 3.90 -7.10
N LEU A 79 8.51 2.93 -7.40
CA LEU A 79 8.60 2.31 -8.72
C LEU A 79 7.29 1.60 -9.11
N ILE A 80 6.68 0.86 -8.18
CA ILE A 80 5.39 0.21 -8.41
C ILE A 80 4.32 1.28 -8.68
N TYR A 81 4.21 2.30 -7.81
CA TYR A 81 3.23 3.37 -7.95
C TYR A 81 3.35 4.11 -9.28
N THR A 82 4.58 4.45 -9.72
CA THR A 82 4.82 5.16 -10.97
C THR A 82 4.61 4.29 -12.21
N ARG A 83 4.87 2.99 -12.14
CA ARG A 83 4.63 2.03 -13.22
C ARG A 83 3.15 1.71 -13.40
N THR A 84 2.37 1.66 -12.32
CA THR A 84 0.93 1.36 -12.35
C THR A 84 0.10 2.60 -12.73
N THR A 85 0.53 3.33 -13.75
CA THR A 85 -0.22 4.45 -14.34
C THR A 85 -1.21 3.95 -15.40
N LYS A 86 -2.13 4.83 -15.85
CA LYS A 86 -3.15 4.50 -16.87
C LYS A 86 -2.58 3.96 -18.19
N SER A 87 -1.29 4.16 -18.46
CA SER A 87 -0.59 3.64 -19.66
C SER A 87 -0.03 2.23 -19.49
N TYR A 88 -0.15 1.61 -18.30
CA TYR A 88 0.32 0.25 -18.06
C TYR A 88 -0.53 -0.76 -18.82
N GLN A 89 0.12 -1.64 -19.56
CA GLN A 89 -0.56 -2.69 -20.31
C GLN A 89 -0.73 -3.94 -19.44
N LEU A 90 -1.97 -4.16 -18.99
CA LEU A 90 -2.31 -5.31 -18.13
C LEU A 90 -2.25 -6.64 -18.89
N HIS A 91 -1.67 -7.65 -18.27
CA HIS A 91 -1.68 -9.03 -18.74
C HIS A 91 -2.71 -9.86 -17.94
N LYS A 92 -4.00 -9.59 -18.19
CA LYS A 92 -5.09 -10.29 -17.49
C LYS A 92 -5.23 -11.73 -17.95
N GLN A 93 -5.30 -12.64 -16.98
CA GLN A 93 -5.66 -14.05 -17.17
C GLN A 93 -6.53 -14.49 -15.99
N ASN A 94 -7.16 -15.66 -16.13
CA ASN A 94 -7.95 -16.24 -15.03
C ASN A 94 -7.04 -17.04 -14.10
N TYR A 95 -6.95 -16.60 -12.85
CA TYR A 95 -6.17 -17.26 -11.81
C TYR A 95 -7.05 -17.67 -10.64
N ASN A 96 -6.73 -18.82 -10.06
CA ASN A 96 -7.43 -19.30 -8.86
C ASN A 96 -7.06 -18.41 -7.66
N LEU A 97 -8.07 -17.93 -6.93
CA LEU A 97 -7.89 -16.98 -5.84
C LEU A 97 -7.23 -17.60 -4.60
N SER A 98 -7.63 -18.83 -4.21
CA SER A 98 -7.11 -19.45 -2.98
C SER A 98 -5.59 -19.61 -2.98
N PRO A 99 -4.93 -20.18 -4.02
CA PRO A 99 -3.47 -20.28 -4.06
C PRO A 99 -2.77 -18.92 -4.01
N MET A 100 -3.37 -17.87 -4.59
CA MET A 100 -2.76 -16.53 -4.54
C MET A 100 -2.76 -15.97 -3.12
N ILE A 101 -3.85 -16.12 -2.37
CA ILE A 101 -3.92 -15.70 -0.97
C ILE A 101 -2.98 -16.54 -0.10
N GLU A 102 -2.94 -17.86 -0.29
CA GLU A 102 -2.06 -18.76 0.45
C GLU A 102 -0.58 -18.42 0.23
N GLU A 103 -0.19 -18.07 -1.00
CA GLU A 103 1.18 -17.68 -1.33
C GLU A 103 1.60 -16.41 -0.59
N VAL A 104 0.74 -15.40 -0.54
CA VAL A 104 1.01 -14.18 0.23
C VAL A 104 1.12 -14.49 1.71
N LEU A 105 0.23 -15.31 2.26
CA LEU A 105 0.21 -15.65 3.68
C LEU A 105 1.48 -16.37 4.15
N LYS A 106 2.22 -17.06 3.28
CA LYS A 106 3.51 -17.71 3.64
C LYS A 106 4.56 -16.74 4.17
N HIS A 107 4.45 -15.45 3.85
CA HIS A 107 5.39 -14.43 4.28
C HIS A 107 5.11 -13.90 5.70
N TYR A 108 4.01 -14.34 6.34
CA TYR A 108 3.56 -13.84 7.64
C TYR A 108 3.63 -14.91 8.72
N ASP A 109 3.80 -14.47 9.97
CA ASP A 109 3.71 -15.33 11.14
C ASP A 109 2.24 -15.65 11.45
N LEU A 110 1.78 -16.79 10.93
CA LEU A 110 0.38 -17.22 11.05
C LEU A 110 -0.01 -17.61 12.49
N GLU A 111 0.97 -17.91 13.35
CA GLU A 111 0.71 -18.27 14.75
C GLU A 111 0.39 -17.02 15.59
N SER A 112 0.79 -15.83 15.12
CA SER A 112 0.56 -14.57 15.84
C SER A 112 -0.89 -14.10 15.83
N LYS A 113 -1.73 -14.60 14.91
CA LYS A 113 -3.12 -14.18 14.70
C LYS A 113 -4.04 -15.37 14.39
N ILE A 114 -5.32 -15.21 14.69
CA ILE A 114 -6.37 -16.17 14.30
C ILE A 114 -6.82 -15.78 12.89
N ILE A 115 -6.49 -16.61 11.89
CA ILE A 115 -6.79 -16.35 10.50
C ILE A 115 -7.90 -17.28 10.03
N THR A 116 -8.96 -16.71 9.47
CA THR A 116 -10.06 -17.46 8.84
C THR A 116 -10.06 -17.17 7.34
N ILE A 117 -10.07 -18.22 6.52
CA ILE A 117 -10.15 -18.11 5.06
C ILE A 117 -11.43 -18.83 4.62
N ASP A 118 -12.37 -18.08 4.03
CA ASP A 118 -13.62 -18.60 3.48
C ASP A 118 -13.68 -18.24 1.98
N ILE A 119 -12.96 -19.02 1.19
CA ILE A 119 -12.88 -18.90 -0.27
C ILE A 119 -13.12 -20.28 -0.88
N ASP A 120 -14.16 -20.41 -1.71
CA ASP A 120 -14.35 -21.65 -2.47
C ASP A 120 -13.12 -21.88 -3.38
N PRO A 121 -12.46 -23.07 -3.30
CA PRO A 121 -11.27 -23.38 -4.10
C PRO A 121 -11.45 -23.29 -5.62
N LYS A 122 -12.70 -23.21 -6.10
CA LYS A 122 -13.02 -23.09 -7.54
C LYS A 122 -13.07 -21.65 -8.03
N ILE A 123 -12.96 -20.68 -7.16
CA ILE A 123 -13.05 -19.26 -7.52
C ILE A 123 -11.83 -18.85 -8.33
N ASN A 124 -12.11 -18.33 -9.53
CA ASN A 124 -11.12 -17.71 -10.40
C ASN A 124 -11.45 -16.24 -10.59
N ILE A 125 -10.40 -15.40 -10.61
CA ILE A 125 -10.50 -13.97 -10.88
C ILE A 125 -9.70 -13.61 -12.13
N SER A 126 -10.21 -12.66 -12.93
CA SER A 126 -9.52 -12.17 -14.12
C SER A 126 -8.59 -11.03 -13.75
N CYS A 127 -7.29 -11.29 -13.65
CA CYS A 127 -6.33 -10.29 -13.18
C CYS A 127 -4.94 -10.46 -13.82
N ASP A 128 -4.12 -9.42 -13.69
CA ASP A 128 -2.68 -9.54 -13.78
C ASP A 128 -2.17 -10.07 -12.43
N GLN A 129 -1.66 -11.31 -12.44
CA GLN A 129 -1.29 -12.02 -11.23
C GLN A 129 -0.27 -11.25 -10.39
N GLN A 130 0.79 -10.72 -11.02
CA GLN A 130 1.86 -10.04 -10.31
C GLN A 130 1.35 -8.80 -9.59
N LEU A 131 0.52 -8.00 -10.26
CA LEU A 131 -0.06 -6.81 -9.66
C LEU A 131 -1.07 -7.15 -8.57
N MET A 132 -1.89 -8.18 -8.77
CA MET A 132 -2.88 -8.56 -7.77
C MET A 132 -2.24 -9.14 -6.51
N MET A 133 -1.11 -9.86 -6.63
CA MET A 133 -0.32 -10.30 -5.48
C MET A 133 0.17 -9.12 -4.63
N ILE A 134 0.55 -7.99 -5.26
CA ILE A 134 0.92 -6.75 -4.56
C ILE A 134 -0.28 -6.17 -3.81
N VAL A 135 -1.49 -6.22 -4.40
CA VAL A 135 -2.72 -5.78 -3.72
C VAL A 135 -2.97 -6.61 -2.47
N PHE A 136 -2.93 -7.93 -2.60
CA PHE A 136 -3.17 -8.82 -1.46
C PHE A 136 -2.11 -8.66 -0.38
N ASP A 137 -0.84 -8.55 -0.74
CA ASP A 137 0.24 -8.34 0.22
C ASP A 137 0.04 -7.04 1.01
N ASN A 138 -0.29 -5.93 0.36
CA ASN A 138 -0.54 -4.65 1.04
C ASN A 138 -1.76 -4.71 1.98
N LEU A 139 -2.88 -5.33 1.55
CA LEU A 139 -4.08 -5.42 2.39
C LEU A 139 -3.91 -6.42 3.55
N ILE A 140 -3.26 -7.55 3.30
CA ILE A 140 -2.95 -8.55 4.33
C ILE A 140 -1.94 -7.99 5.33
N ASN A 141 -0.90 -7.28 4.86
CA ASN A 141 0.05 -6.58 5.73
C ASN A 141 -0.65 -5.57 6.65
N ASN A 142 -1.58 -4.78 6.10
CA ASN A 142 -2.41 -3.89 6.92
C ASN A 142 -3.23 -4.66 7.96
N ALA A 143 -3.85 -5.78 7.57
CA ALA A 143 -4.61 -6.59 8.50
C ALA A 143 -3.72 -7.14 9.63
N PHE A 144 -2.54 -7.71 9.33
CA PHE A 144 -1.60 -8.18 10.34
C PHE A 144 -1.11 -7.08 11.28
N LYS A 145 -0.84 -5.91 10.72
CA LYS A 145 -0.32 -4.76 11.47
C LYS A 145 -1.35 -4.21 12.47
N TYR A 146 -2.60 -4.11 12.06
CA TYR A 146 -3.63 -3.44 12.85
C TYR A 146 -4.58 -4.38 13.58
N ALA A 147 -4.64 -5.67 13.23
CA ALA A 147 -5.44 -6.65 13.96
C ALA A 147 -5.01 -6.78 15.41
N ASN A 148 -5.97 -6.84 16.33
CA ASN A 148 -5.70 -7.27 17.70
C ASN A 148 -5.41 -8.78 17.71
N LYS A 149 -6.36 -9.61 17.21
CA LYS A 149 -6.25 -11.07 17.23
C LYS A 149 -6.74 -11.75 15.95
N LYS A 150 -7.73 -11.17 15.24
CA LYS A 150 -8.46 -11.86 14.16
C LYS A 150 -8.28 -11.20 12.83
N ILE A 151 -8.09 -12.03 11.81
CA ILE A 151 -8.06 -11.65 10.40
C ILE A 151 -8.99 -12.59 9.65
N ASN A 152 -9.94 -12.05 8.86
CA ASN A 152 -10.83 -12.82 8.03
C ASN A 152 -10.61 -12.48 6.56
N ILE A 153 -10.50 -13.49 5.70
CA ILE A 153 -10.38 -13.33 4.25
C ILE A 153 -11.50 -14.13 3.61
N VAL A 154 -12.46 -13.44 3.00
CA VAL A 154 -13.70 -14.03 2.50
C VAL A 154 -13.93 -13.64 1.05
N TYR A 155 -14.41 -14.60 0.23
CA TYR A 155 -14.94 -14.31 -1.08
C TYR A 155 -16.47 -14.53 -1.11
N LYS A 156 -17.23 -13.47 -1.38
CA LYS A 156 -18.67 -13.52 -1.42
C LYS A 156 -19.24 -12.50 -2.40
N GLN A 157 -20.20 -12.92 -3.26
CA GLN A 157 -20.90 -12.02 -4.18
C GLN A 157 -19.96 -11.17 -5.06
N GLU A 158 -18.96 -11.81 -5.68
CA GLU A 158 -17.95 -11.17 -6.51
C GLU A 158 -17.11 -10.10 -5.77
N LYS A 159 -17.00 -10.23 -4.45
CA LYS A 159 -16.20 -9.36 -3.58
C LYS A 159 -15.18 -10.18 -2.82
N ILE A 160 -13.96 -9.65 -2.74
CA ILE A 160 -12.93 -10.15 -1.83
C ILE A 160 -12.94 -9.22 -0.63
N ILE A 161 -13.11 -9.77 0.56
CA ILE A 161 -13.20 -9.02 1.81
C ILE A 161 -12.05 -9.45 2.70
N ILE A 162 -11.20 -8.50 3.08
CA ILE A 162 -10.11 -8.70 4.06
C ILE A 162 -10.44 -7.85 5.26
N SER A 163 -10.66 -8.51 6.41
CA SER A 163 -11.11 -7.85 7.64
C SER A 163 -10.17 -8.10 8.79
N ASN A 164 -10.13 -7.17 9.73
CA ASN A 164 -9.41 -7.32 10.99
C ASN A 164 -10.18 -6.67 12.16
N ASP A 165 -9.97 -7.22 13.37
CA ASP A 165 -10.57 -6.77 14.63
C ASP A 165 -9.80 -5.65 15.32
N GLY A 166 -9.05 -4.86 14.56
CA GLY A 166 -8.24 -3.77 15.08
C GLY A 166 -8.97 -2.46 15.28
N SER A 167 -8.22 -1.42 15.63
CA SER A 167 -8.76 -0.09 15.83
C SER A 167 -9.43 0.45 14.57
N LYS A 168 -10.58 1.09 14.74
CA LYS A 168 -11.31 1.75 13.66
C LYS A 168 -10.52 2.93 13.11
N ILE A 169 -10.67 3.17 11.81
CA ILE A 169 -10.14 4.35 11.14
C ILE A 169 -11.06 5.53 11.47
N GLU A 170 -10.54 6.67 11.83
CA GLU A 170 -11.36 7.86 12.07
C GLU A 170 -12.10 8.28 10.80
N ASN A 171 -13.35 8.71 10.94
CA ASN A 171 -14.19 9.09 9.79
C ASN A 171 -13.55 10.15 8.89
N LYS A 172 -12.77 11.08 9.48
CA LYS A 172 -12.02 12.09 8.73
C LYS A 172 -10.95 11.50 7.81
N ASP A 173 -10.39 10.33 8.18
CA ASP A 173 -9.28 9.70 7.48
C ASP A 173 -9.73 8.75 6.37
N ILE A 174 -10.95 8.17 6.47
CA ILE A 174 -11.46 7.15 5.54
C ILE A 174 -11.32 7.55 4.07
N ASN A 175 -11.59 8.81 3.75
CA ASN A 175 -11.51 9.31 2.38
C ASN A 175 -10.06 9.53 1.91
N HIS A 176 -9.12 9.65 2.84
CA HIS A 176 -7.72 10.01 2.58
C HIS A 176 -6.75 8.83 2.65
N ILE A 177 -7.15 7.69 3.26
CA ILE A 177 -6.24 6.54 3.45
C ILE A 177 -5.69 5.94 2.15
N PHE A 178 -6.34 6.22 1.01
CA PHE A 178 -5.86 5.81 -0.31
C PHE A 178 -5.01 6.87 -1.01
N GLU A 179 -4.79 8.02 -0.39
CA GLU A 179 -3.88 9.04 -0.92
C GLU A 179 -2.42 8.63 -0.67
N PRO A 180 -1.53 8.88 -1.64
CA PRO A 180 -0.11 8.56 -1.46
C PRO A 180 0.48 9.26 -0.24
N LEU A 181 1.25 8.51 0.57
CA LEU A 181 1.95 8.98 1.76
C LEU A 181 1.03 9.45 2.91
N TYR A 182 -0.28 9.23 2.78
CA TYR A 182 -1.20 9.52 3.86
C TYR A 182 -1.01 8.51 5.01
N LYS A 183 -0.89 9.03 6.22
CA LYS A 183 -0.81 8.25 7.46
C LYS A 183 -1.88 8.77 8.41
N ALA A 184 -2.84 7.93 8.80
CA ALA A 184 -3.79 8.26 9.85
C ALA A 184 -3.06 8.46 11.19
N ASP A 185 -3.65 9.23 12.12
CA ASP A 185 -2.99 9.61 13.37
C ASP A 185 -2.44 8.42 14.17
N VAL A 186 -3.16 7.29 14.18
CA VAL A 186 -2.72 6.04 14.84
C VAL A 186 -1.44 5.46 14.22
N SER A 187 -1.19 5.70 12.94
CA SER A 187 -0.03 5.18 12.21
C SER A 187 1.14 6.17 12.10
N ARG A 188 0.98 7.41 12.56
CA ARG A 188 2.04 8.45 12.48
C ARG A 188 3.28 8.10 13.29
N ASN A 189 3.12 7.38 14.39
CA ASN A 189 4.22 6.93 15.25
C ASN A 189 4.93 5.68 14.72
N ASP A 190 4.40 5.04 13.67
CA ASP A 190 5.02 3.88 13.07
C ASP A 190 5.98 4.30 11.96
N THR A 191 7.26 4.31 12.31
CA THR A 191 8.36 4.65 11.39
C THR A 191 8.50 3.68 10.22
N ASN A 192 7.94 2.47 10.32
CA ASN A 192 8.03 1.45 9.27
C ASN A 192 6.90 1.57 8.23
N SER A 193 5.86 2.38 8.46
CA SER A 193 4.80 2.58 7.48
C SER A 193 5.14 3.73 6.54
N THR A 194 5.05 3.47 5.25
CA THR A 194 5.37 4.45 4.20
C THR A 194 4.16 5.29 3.79
N GLY A 195 2.93 4.87 4.13
CA GLY A 195 1.69 5.48 3.62
C GLY A 195 1.43 5.24 2.11
N MET A 196 2.23 4.38 1.48
CA MET A 196 2.11 4.09 0.04
C MET A 196 1.23 2.86 -0.28
N GLY A 197 1.11 1.92 0.66
CA GLY A 197 0.50 0.63 0.39
C GLY A 197 -0.92 0.71 -0.15
N LEU A 198 -1.81 1.49 0.48
CA LEU A 198 -3.20 1.65 0.03
C LEU A 198 -3.32 2.47 -1.26
N ALA A 199 -2.43 3.43 -1.51
CA ALA A 199 -2.38 4.16 -2.76
C ALA A 199 -1.99 3.23 -3.94
N ILE A 200 -1.05 2.31 -3.72
CA ILE A 200 -0.68 1.27 -4.67
C ILE A 200 -1.86 0.33 -4.93
N VAL A 201 -2.56 -0.09 -3.87
CA VAL A 201 -3.78 -0.92 -3.98
C VAL A 201 -4.79 -0.24 -4.89
N ARG A 202 -5.11 1.03 -4.64
CA ARG A 202 -6.07 1.79 -5.45
C ARG A 202 -5.64 1.85 -6.92
N ASN A 203 -4.38 2.25 -7.21
CA ASN A 203 -3.87 2.33 -8.57
C ASN A 203 -3.99 1.01 -9.34
N ILE A 204 -3.60 -0.10 -8.69
CA ILE A 204 -3.65 -1.43 -9.33
C ILE A 204 -5.11 -1.85 -9.58
N LEU A 205 -5.99 -1.62 -8.62
CA LEU A 205 -7.40 -1.96 -8.77
C LEU A 205 -8.09 -1.10 -9.83
N ASP A 206 -7.79 0.21 -9.90
CA ASP A 206 -8.29 1.11 -10.95
C ASP A 206 -7.86 0.63 -12.36
N LEU A 207 -6.61 0.17 -12.53
CA LEU A 207 -6.15 -0.46 -13.77
C LEU A 207 -6.96 -1.70 -14.14
N HIS A 208 -7.39 -2.48 -13.13
CA HIS A 208 -8.21 -3.68 -13.34
C HIS A 208 -9.69 -3.36 -13.58
N ASN A 209 -10.14 -2.11 -13.43
CA ASN A 209 -11.54 -1.68 -13.32
C ASN A 209 -12.23 -2.29 -12.08
N TYR A 210 -11.48 -2.53 -11.03
CA TYR A 210 -11.96 -2.97 -9.72
C TYR A 210 -11.98 -1.77 -8.77
N THR A 211 -12.74 -1.86 -7.69
CA THR A 211 -12.76 -0.81 -6.66
C THR A 211 -12.43 -1.38 -5.30
N CYS A 212 -11.86 -0.56 -4.43
CA CYS A 212 -11.65 -0.90 -3.03
C CYS A 212 -12.40 0.09 -2.14
N LYS A 213 -13.18 -0.44 -1.21
CA LYS A 213 -13.93 0.34 -0.22
C LYS A 213 -13.55 -0.10 1.18
N VAL A 214 -13.64 0.82 2.13
CA VAL A 214 -13.52 0.50 3.56
C VAL A 214 -14.88 0.66 4.22
N VAL A 215 -15.28 -0.38 4.94
CA VAL A 215 -16.49 -0.41 5.77
C VAL A 215 -16.07 -0.80 7.17
N GLN A 216 -16.67 -0.21 8.18
CA GLN A 216 -16.34 -0.52 9.58
C GLN A 216 -17.63 -0.69 10.38
N ASP A 217 -17.71 -1.81 11.08
CA ASP A 217 -18.70 -2.12 12.11
C ASP A 217 -17.99 -2.52 13.42
N GLU A 218 -17.98 -3.78 13.82
CA GLU A 218 -17.13 -4.31 14.89
C GLU A 218 -15.70 -4.56 14.41
N GLU A 219 -15.52 -4.78 13.10
CA GLU A 219 -14.25 -4.98 12.41
C GLU A 219 -14.02 -3.90 11.35
N VAL A 220 -12.79 -3.80 10.85
CA VAL A 220 -12.45 -2.99 9.67
C VAL A 220 -12.37 -3.90 8.47
N HIS A 221 -13.17 -3.61 7.43
CA HIS A 221 -13.28 -4.42 6.22
C HIS A 221 -12.75 -3.65 5.01
N PHE A 222 -11.73 -4.18 4.36
CA PHE A 222 -11.31 -3.77 3.02
C PHE A 222 -12.02 -4.66 2.00
N ILE A 223 -12.87 -4.05 1.17
CA ILE A 223 -13.73 -4.76 0.22
C ILE A 223 -13.28 -4.44 -1.20
N ILE A 224 -12.76 -5.43 -1.91
CA ILE A 224 -12.48 -5.34 -3.33
C ILE A 224 -13.73 -5.78 -4.09
N GLU A 225 -14.30 -4.88 -4.89
CA GLU A 225 -15.44 -5.16 -5.77
C GLU A 225 -14.93 -5.31 -7.21
N MET A 226 -15.23 -6.46 -7.80
CA MET A 226 -14.85 -6.77 -9.18
C MET A 226 -15.99 -6.33 -10.08
N ASN A 227 -15.85 -5.16 -10.71
CA ASN A 227 -16.83 -4.70 -11.70
C ASN A 227 -16.68 -5.52 -12.97
N LYS A 228 -17.81 -6.00 -13.51
CA LYS A 228 -17.86 -6.70 -14.79
C LYS A 228 -17.67 -5.77 -15.98
#